data_b2107b75a6e6adc7818119efef36c16a
#
_entry.id   b2107b75a6e6adc7818119efef36c16a
#
_cell.length_a   1.000
_cell.length_b   1.000
_cell.length_c   1.000
_cell.angle_alpha   90.00
_cell.angle_beta   90.00
_cell.angle_gamma   90.00
#
_symmetry.space_group_name_H-M   'P 1'
#
loop_
_entity.id
_entity.type
_entity.pdbx_description
1 polymer ?
#
loop_
_entity_poly.entity_id
_entity_poly.type
_entity_poly.pdbx_seq_one_letter_code
_entity_poly.pdbx_strand_id
1 'polypeptide(L)'
;MESLALIKYPEKFKQTLKKMLDTIKSDIFPNNDNLASLSFLYSYNNRFNFYFLKGNFDEGLTILPDVIKGIDDFKNQIDPHHIMLFYYKIACLYFGLEDYEKCIVYLNKIIKNKHLKMREDLLCFTRVLSVVAHYEAGFDYHLDAHLRETYKFLIKMNDLHEVQKAMIRFVRSLGDIYPHQLKSAFINLHKELKQYEDDPYERRAFLYLDILSWLESKIENRPVGEIIREKSKIINRKERNSIEV
;
A
#
# COMPACT_ATOMS: atom_id res chain seq x y z
N MET A 1 16.38 -1.41 -3.74
CA MET A 1 15.07 -1.06 -4.34
C MET A 1 14.07 -0.46 -3.35
N GLU A 2 14.01 -0.96 -2.13
CA GLU A 2 13.13 -0.39 -1.10
C GLU A 2 13.39 1.11 -0.88
N SER A 3 14.64 1.52 -0.76
CA SER A 3 15.03 2.93 -0.65
C SER A 3 14.56 3.78 -1.84
N LEU A 4 14.61 3.24 -3.07
CA LEU A 4 14.13 3.94 -4.27
C LEU A 4 12.60 4.08 -4.27
N ALA A 5 11.88 3.11 -3.72
CA ALA A 5 10.44 3.21 -3.52
C ALA A 5 10.09 4.28 -2.49
N LEU A 6 10.82 4.32 -1.36
CA LEU A 6 10.64 5.30 -0.30
C LEU A 6 10.85 6.75 -0.75
N ILE A 7 11.86 6.98 -1.59
CA ILE A 7 12.16 8.32 -2.13
C ILE A 7 11.41 8.62 -3.44
N LYS A 8 10.51 7.72 -3.86
CA LYS A 8 9.64 7.86 -5.03
C LYS A 8 10.40 8.17 -6.33
N TYR A 9 11.48 7.42 -6.65
CA TYR A 9 12.25 7.56 -7.90
C TYR A 9 11.88 6.49 -8.94
N PRO A 10 10.82 6.69 -9.75
CA PRO A 10 10.25 5.65 -10.60
C PRO A 10 11.18 5.15 -11.70
N GLU A 11 11.96 6.03 -12.34
CA GLU A 11 12.82 5.62 -13.47
C GLU A 11 14.06 4.84 -13.01
N LYS A 12 14.73 5.28 -11.94
CA LYS A 12 15.81 4.49 -11.31
C LYS A 12 15.29 3.17 -10.78
N PHE A 13 14.09 3.16 -10.19
CA PHE A 13 13.45 1.94 -9.73
C PHE A 13 13.21 0.97 -10.87
N LYS A 14 12.66 1.45 -12.02
CA LYS A 14 12.43 0.66 -13.23
C LYS A 14 13.72 0.03 -13.77
N GLN A 15 14.79 0.82 -13.87
CA GLN A 15 16.09 0.34 -14.34
C GLN A 15 16.66 -0.75 -13.43
N THR A 16 16.59 -0.55 -12.10
CA THR A 16 17.08 -1.51 -11.12
C THR A 16 16.24 -2.79 -11.12
N LEU A 17 14.91 -2.66 -11.23
CA LEU A 17 14.00 -3.79 -11.36
C LEU A 17 14.31 -4.59 -12.63
N LYS A 18 14.50 -3.93 -13.76
CA LYS A 18 14.87 -4.60 -15.02
C LYS A 18 16.16 -5.40 -14.84
N LYS A 19 17.23 -4.78 -14.32
CA LYS A 19 18.50 -5.48 -14.06
C LYS A 19 18.32 -6.71 -13.18
N MET A 20 17.53 -6.61 -12.12
CA MET A 20 17.24 -7.74 -11.22
C MET A 20 16.51 -8.88 -11.97
N LEU A 21 15.49 -8.54 -12.78
CA LEU A 21 14.73 -9.54 -13.54
C LEU A 21 15.58 -10.20 -14.62
N ASP A 22 16.45 -9.44 -15.29
CA ASP A 22 17.39 -9.95 -16.30
C ASP A 22 18.41 -10.91 -15.66
N THR A 23 18.93 -10.57 -14.44
CA THR A 23 19.83 -11.44 -13.69
C THR A 23 19.16 -12.76 -13.29
N ILE A 24 17.92 -12.72 -12.80
CA ILE A 24 17.17 -13.93 -12.41
C ILE A 24 16.92 -14.85 -13.62
N LYS A 25 16.80 -14.30 -14.82
CA LYS A 25 16.59 -15.07 -16.07
C LYS A 25 17.87 -15.54 -16.73
N SER A 26 19.03 -15.10 -16.26
CA SER A 26 20.30 -15.49 -16.86
C SER A 26 20.70 -16.90 -16.50
N ASP A 27 21.43 -17.57 -17.39
CA ASP A 27 21.96 -18.93 -17.20
C ASP A 27 22.96 -19.03 -16.03
N ILE A 28 23.48 -17.88 -15.57
CA ILE A 28 24.40 -17.78 -14.43
C ILE A 28 23.66 -17.93 -13.10
N PHE A 29 22.33 -17.70 -13.09
CA PHE A 29 21.54 -17.76 -11.88
C PHE A 29 21.32 -19.23 -11.46
N PRO A 30 21.77 -19.66 -10.26
CA PRO A 30 21.68 -21.05 -9.84
C PRO A 30 20.21 -21.51 -9.77
N ASN A 31 19.95 -22.69 -10.33
CA ASN A 31 18.63 -23.31 -10.28
C ASN A 31 18.53 -24.19 -9.03
N ASN A 32 18.02 -23.63 -7.93
CA ASN A 32 17.64 -24.40 -6.74
C ASN A 32 16.34 -23.85 -6.15
N ASP A 33 15.62 -24.69 -5.40
CA ASP A 33 14.29 -24.36 -4.88
C ASP A 33 14.27 -23.14 -3.97
N ASN A 34 15.34 -22.96 -3.20
CA ASN A 34 15.45 -21.80 -2.29
C ASN A 34 15.61 -20.48 -3.06
N LEU A 35 16.39 -20.49 -4.13
CA LEU A 35 16.54 -19.32 -5.00
C LEU A 35 15.30 -19.07 -5.85
N ALA A 36 14.55 -20.11 -6.23
CA ALA A 36 13.29 -19.98 -6.94
C ALA A 36 12.25 -19.23 -6.08
N SER A 37 12.06 -19.65 -4.83
CA SER A 37 11.13 -19.02 -3.89
C SER A 37 11.53 -17.56 -3.56
N LEU A 38 12.83 -17.28 -3.35
CA LEU A 38 13.34 -15.92 -3.14
C LEU A 38 13.19 -15.05 -4.38
N SER A 39 13.46 -15.60 -5.57
CA SER A 39 13.29 -14.90 -6.84
C SER A 39 11.83 -14.51 -7.07
N PHE A 40 10.91 -15.44 -6.80
CA PHE A 40 9.47 -15.14 -6.82
C PHE A 40 9.15 -14.01 -5.85
N LEU A 41 9.53 -14.16 -4.58
CA LEU A 41 9.25 -13.19 -3.54
C LEU A 41 9.71 -11.77 -3.91
N TYR A 42 10.99 -11.61 -4.25
CA TYR A 42 11.56 -10.30 -4.54
C TYR A 42 11.10 -9.71 -5.88
N SER A 43 10.92 -10.56 -6.91
CA SER A 43 10.45 -10.09 -8.21
C SER A 43 9.05 -9.49 -8.12
N TYR A 44 8.09 -10.24 -7.59
CA TYR A 44 6.70 -9.79 -7.54
C TYR A 44 6.49 -8.69 -6.51
N ASN A 45 7.18 -8.73 -5.37
CA ASN A 45 7.14 -7.66 -4.40
C ASN A 45 7.58 -6.31 -4.99
N ASN A 46 8.64 -6.31 -5.79
CA ASN A 46 9.13 -5.09 -6.44
C ASN A 46 8.31 -4.70 -7.66
N ARG A 47 7.69 -5.65 -8.38
CA ARG A 47 6.73 -5.32 -9.45
C ARG A 47 5.51 -4.59 -8.90
N PHE A 48 4.94 -5.01 -7.77
CA PHE A 48 3.88 -4.26 -7.10
C PHE A 48 4.33 -2.84 -6.72
N ASN A 49 5.50 -2.69 -6.10
CA ASN A 49 6.03 -1.37 -5.75
C ASN A 49 6.16 -0.47 -6.97
N PHE A 50 6.59 -1.02 -8.12
CA PHE A 50 6.69 -0.27 -9.36
C PHE A 50 5.33 0.22 -9.86
N TYR A 51 4.31 -0.65 -9.87
CA TYR A 51 2.96 -0.25 -10.28
C TYR A 51 2.37 0.82 -9.34
N PHE A 52 2.59 0.70 -8.05
CA PHE A 52 2.14 1.70 -7.07
C PHE A 52 2.83 3.05 -7.30
N LEU A 53 4.15 3.07 -7.49
CA LEU A 53 4.90 4.30 -7.80
C LEU A 53 4.44 4.99 -9.09
N LYS A 54 3.92 4.24 -10.04
CA LYS A 54 3.43 4.76 -11.32
C LYS A 54 1.93 5.05 -11.32
N GLY A 55 1.18 4.63 -10.31
CA GLY A 55 -0.28 4.70 -10.29
C GLY A 55 -0.97 3.83 -11.37
N ASN A 56 -0.27 2.76 -11.82
CA ASN A 56 -0.74 1.85 -12.85
C ASN A 56 -1.34 0.60 -12.22
N PHE A 57 -2.42 0.77 -11.46
CA PHE A 57 -3.05 -0.32 -10.72
C PHE A 57 -3.68 -1.38 -11.63
N ASP A 58 -4.22 -0.98 -12.76
CA ASP A 58 -4.77 -1.84 -13.81
C ASP A 58 -3.71 -2.77 -14.42
N GLU A 59 -2.53 -2.24 -14.77
CA GLU A 59 -1.40 -3.05 -15.20
C GLU A 59 -0.95 -4.03 -14.10
N GLY A 60 -1.04 -3.60 -12.83
CA GLY A 60 -0.73 -4.45 -11.67
C GLY A 60 -1.62 -5.69 -11.56
N LEU A 61 -2.86 -5.67 -12.06
CA LEU A 61 -3.71 -6.85 -12.10
C LEU A 61 -3.15 -7.97 -12.98
N THR A 62 -2.38 -7.64 -14.00
CA THR A 62 -1.82 -8.62 -14.94
C THR A 62 -0.88 -9.63 -14.30
N ILE A 63 -0.26 -9.27 -13.18
CA ILE A 63 0.63 -10.19 -12.45
C ILE A 63 -0.07 -11.02 -11.38
N LEU A 64 -1.34 -10.75 -11.09
CA LEU A 64 -2.07 -11.43 -10.00
C LEU A 64 -2.16 -12.94 -10.16
N PRO A 65 -2.50 -13.50 -11.33
CA PRO A 65 -2.55 -14.95 -11.51
C PRO A 65 -1.23 -15.64 -11.12
N ASP A 66 -0.11 -15.07 -11.56
CA ASP A 66 1.23 -15.59 -11.23
C ASP A 66 1.55 -15.48 -9.75
N VAL A 67 1.16 -14.36 -9.12
CA VAL A 67 1.36 -14.14 -7.68
C VAL A 67 0.57 -15.14 -6.86
N ILE A 68 -0.71 -15.38 -7.19
CA ILE A 68 -1.57 -16.32 -6.47
C ILE A 68 -1.02 -17.75 -6.62
N LYS A 69 -0.65 -18.12 -7.85
CA LYS A 69 -0.02 -19.43 -8.12
C LYS A 69 1.28 -19.57 -7.33
N GLY A 70 2.17 -18.58 -7.38
CA GLY A 70 3.45 -18.64 -6.70
C GLY A 70 3.32 -18.67 -5.16
N ILE A 71 2.30 -18.01 -4.59
CA ILE A 71 1.99 -18.15 -3.16
C ILE A 71 1.63 -19.59 -2.82
N ASP A 72 0.85 -20.28 -3.66
CA ASP A 72 0.47 -21.68 -3.43
C ASP A 72 1.64 -22.64 -3.65
N ASP A 73 2.42 -22.45 -4.72
CA ASP A 73 3.58 -23.26 -5.07
C ASP A 73 4.67 -23.18 -3.98
N PHE A 74 4.91 -22.00 -3.40
CA PHE A 74 5.99 -21.75 -2.45
C PHE A 74 5.54 -21.57 -0.99
N LYS A 75 4.29 -21.89 -0.64
CA LYS A 75 3.72 -21.67 0.72
C LYS A 75 4.51 -22.29 1.86
N ASN A 76 5.24 -23.37 1.62
CA ASN A 76 6.06 -24.05 2.61
C ASN A 76 7.51 -23.55 2.65
N GLN A 77 7.91 -22.68 1.72
CA GLN A 77 9.28 -22.16 1.57
C GLN A 77 9.33 -20.66 1.88
N ILE A 78 8.19 -19.96 1.77
CA ILE A 78 8.08 -18.53 2.05
C ILE A 78 7.49 -18.35 3.44
N ASP A 79 8.14 -17.48 4.22
CA ASP A 79 7.64 -17.10 5.54
C ASP A 79 6.19 -16.55 5.44
N PRO A 80 5.27 -16.97 6.31
CA PRO A 80 3.90 -16.49 6.34
C PRO A 80 3.75 -14.95 6.33
N HIS A 81 4.72 -14.22 6.88
CA HIS A 81 4.71 -12.75 6.84
C HIS A 81 4.80 -12.19 5.43
N HIS A 82 5.60 -12.81 4.57
CA HIS A 82 5.72 -12.39 3.17
C HIS A 82 4.45 -12.70 2.37
N ILE A 83 3.76 -13.80 2.70
CA ILE A 83 2.45 -14.11 2.11
C ILE A 83 1.42 -13.03 2.51
N MET A 84 1.42 -12.61 3.78
CA MET A 84 0.54 -11.53 4.24
C MET A 84 0.87 -10.19 3.59
N LEU A 85 2.16 -9.91 3.36
CA LEU A 85 2.57 -8.72 2.63
C LEU A 85 2.05 -8.75 1.17
N PHE A 86 2.05 -9.91 0.51
CA PHE A 86 1.41 -10.04 -0.80
C PHE A 86 -0.10 -9.76 -0.72
N TYR A 87 -0.82 -10.34 0.25
CA TYR A 87 -2.25 -10.06 0.41
C TYR A 87 -2.51 -8.57 0.65
N TYR A 88 -1.68 -7.91 1.45
CA TYR A 88 -1.77 -6.47 1.66
C TYR A 88 -1.57 -5.68 0.36
N LYS A 89 -0.55 -6.02 -0.43
CA LYS A 89 -0.30 -5.37 -1.72
C LYS A 89 -1.41 -5.61 -2.74
N ILE A 90 -1.99 -6.81 -2.75
CA ILE A 90 -3.16 -7.10 -3.58
C ILE A 90 -4.36 -6.25 -3.12
N ALA A 91 -4.55 -6.09 -1.81
CA ALA A 91 -5.59 -5.21 -1.29
C ALA A 91 -5.36 -3.75 -1.70
N CYS A 92 -4.12 -3.23 -1.60
CA CYS A 92 -3.78 -1.89 -2.07
C CYS A 92 -3.99 -1.71 -3.58
N LEU A 93 -3.74 -2.76 -4.39
CA LEU A 93 -4.02 -2.74 -5.82
C LEU A 93 -5.51 -2.55 -6.09
N TYR A 94 -6.36 -3.35 -5.44
CA TYR A 94 -7.82 -3.23 -5.57
C TYR A 94 -8.34 -1.90 -5.01
N PHE A 95 -7.75 -1.40 -3.93
CA PHE A 95 -8.07 -0.08 -3.40
C PHE A 95 -7.79 1.03 -4.42
N GLY A 96 -6.64 0.97 -5.10
CA GLY A 96 -6.27 1.92 -6.15
C GLY A 96 -7.15 1.87 -7.40
N LEU A 97 -7.86 0.74 -7.59
CA LEU A 97 -8.86 0.54 -8.65
C LEU A 97 -10.29 0.82 -8.19
N GLU A 98 -10.47 1.28 -6.95
CA GLU A 98 -11.77 1.53 -6.33
C GLU A 98 -12.66 0.28 -6.22
N ASP A 99 -12.07 -0.93 -6.34
CA ASP A 99 -12.73 -2.22 -6.08
C ASP A 99 -12.59 -2.54 -4.57
N TYR A 100 -13.33 -1.80 -3.77
CA TYR A 100 -13.22 -1.87 -2.31
C TYR A 100 -13.68 -3.21 -1.74
N GLU A 101 -14.60 -3.88 -2.40
CA GLU A 101 -15.07 -5.21 -1.97
C GLU A 101 -13.95 -6.25 -2.04
N LYS A 102 -13.23 -6.31 -3.18
CA LYS A 102 -12.07 -7.20 -3.29
C LYS A 102 -10.92 -6.77 -2.38
N CYS A 103 -10.71 -5.47 -2.21
CA CYS A 103 -9.76 -4.96 -1.22
C CYS A 103 -10.05 -5.55 0.16
N ILE A 104 -11.29 -5.45 0.65
CA ILE A 104 -11.74 -5.97 1.94
C ILE A 104 -11.55 -7.49 2.04
N VAL A 105 -11.81 -8.24 0.98
CA VAL A 105 -11.58 -9.70 0.94
C VAL A 105 -10.13 -10.04 1.27
N TYR A 106 -9.16 -9.35 0.66
CA TYR A 106 -7.75 -9.61 0.90
C TYR A 106 -7.27 -9.11 2.27
N LEU A 107 -7.76 -7.96 2.74
CA LEU A 107 -7.48 -7.47 4.10
C LEU A 107 -7.99 -8.45 5.17
N ASN A 108 -9.16 -9.05 4.96
CA ASN A 108 -9.72 -10.05 5.85
C ASN A 108 -8.88 -11.33 5.94
N LYS A 109 -8.15 -11.73 4.88
CA LYS A 109 -7.20 -12.86 4.94
C LYS A 109 -6.07 -12.59 5.94
N ILE A 110 -5.67 -11.33 6.10
CA ILE A 110 -4.65 -10.90 7.06
C ILE A 110 -5.25 -10.81 8.46
N ILE A 111 -6.36 -10.09 8.63
CA ILE A 111 -6.99 -9.83 9.94
C ILE A 111 -7.42 -11.12 10.64
N LYS A 112 -7.90 -12.11 9.88
CA LYS A 112 -8.35 -13.40 10.42
C LYS A 112 -7.20 -14.38 10.70
N ASN A 113 -5.99 -14.08 10.31
CA ASN A 113 -4.84 -14.94 10.57
C ASN A 113 -4.34 -14.78 12.01
N LYS A 114 -4.67 -15.74 12.87
CA LYS A 114 -4.32 -15.73 14.29
C LYS A 114 -2.84 -15.99 14.59
N HIS A 115 -2.07 -16.42 13.61
CA HIS A 115 -0.66 -16.80 13.78
C HIS A 115 0.32 -15.65 13.60
N LEU A 116 -0.16 -14.46 13.20
CA LEU A 116 0.66 -13.28 12.92
C LEU A 116 0.88 -12.42 14.17
N LYS A 117 1.71 -12.89 15.10
CA LYS A 117 2.12 -12.08 16.25
C LYS A 117 3.32 -11.17 16.00
N MET A 118 3.98 -11.25 14.83
CA MET A 118 5.32 -10.69 14.64
C MET A 118 5.39 -9.44 13.75
N ARG A 119 4.31 -9.04 13.07
CA ARG A 119 4.26 -7.83 12.21
C ARG A 119 3.09 -6.94 12.61
N GLU A 120 3.22 -6.35 13.80
CA GLU A 120 2.22 -5.44 14.36
C GLU A 120 1.99 -4.22 13.44
N ASP A 121 3.05 -3.71 12.82
CA ASP A 121 3.01 -2.63 11.83
C ASP A 121 2.06 -2.97 10.66
N LEU A 122 2.24 -4.14 10.03
CA LEU A 122 1.40 -4.59 8.92
C LEU A 122 -0.06 -4.77 9.35
N LEU A 123 -0.30 -5.32 10.53
CA LEU A 123 -1.65 -5.48 11.08
C LEU A 123 -2.32 -4.13 11.34
N CYS A 124 -1.57 -3.15 11.85
CA CYS A 124 -2.08 -1.79 12.06
C CYS A 124 -2.48 -1.15 10.73
N PHE A 125 -1.61 -1.18 9.70
CA PHE A 125 -1.94 -0.66 8.37
C PHE A 125 -3.13 -1.39 7.74
N THR A 126 -3.18 -2.73 7.88
CA THR A 126 -4.29 -3.55 7.37
C THR A 126 -5.62 -3.13 7.97
N ARG A 127 -5.68 -2.91 9.28
CA ARG A 127 -6.92 -2.51 9.95
C ARG A 127 -7.35 -1.09 9.60
N VAL A 128 -6.41 -0.15 9.52
CA VAL A 128 -6.70 1.22 9.08
C VAL A 128 -7.24 1.22 7.65
N LEU A 129 -6.55 0.53 6.73
CA LEU A 129 -7.01 0.44 5.35
C LEU A 129 -8.37 -0.26 5.23
N SER A 130 -8.63 -1.29 6.07
CA SER A 130 -9.92 -1.97 6.10
C SER A 130 -11.05 -1.03 6.48
N VAL A 131 -10.85 -0.17 7.48
CA VAL A 131 -11.86 0.83 7.86
C VAL A 131 -12.11 1.82 6.72
N VAL A 132 -11.06 2.31 6.09
CA VAL A 132 -11.17 3.22 4.94
C VAL A 132 -11.89 2.54 3.77
N ALA A 133 -11.55 1.28 3.46
CA ALA A 133 -12.19 0.54 2.38
C ALA A 133 -13.69 0.28 2.64
N HIS A 134 -14.10 0.01 3.89
CA HIS A 134 -15.50 -0.12 4.26
C HIS A 134 -16.25 1.21 4.12
N TYR A 135 -15.63 2.32 4.53
CA TYR A 135 -16.19 3.65 4.33
C TYR A 135 -16.39 3.96 2.83
N GLU A 136 -15.38 3.71 2.01
CA GLU A 136 -15.45 3.94 0.57
C GLU A 136 -16.45 3.03 -0.15
N ALA A 137 -16.65 1.81 0.36
CA ALA A 137 -17.66 0.88 -0.15
C ALA A 137 -19.11 1.26 0.23
N GLY A 138 -19.29 2.26 1.10
CA GLY A 138 -20.61 2.64 1.62
C GLY A 138 -21.21 1.62 2.59
N PHE A 139 -20.37 0.83 3.28
CA PHE A 139 -20.84 -0.17 4.26
C PHE A 139 -21.05 0.45 5.66
N ASP A 140 -21.90 1.49 5.73
CA ASP A 140 -22.10 2.29 6.93
C ASP A 140 -22.59 1.46 8.14
N TYR A 141 -23.41 0.44 7.89
CA TYR A 141 -24.03 -0.37 8.96
C TYR A 141 -23.02 -1.09 9.86
N HIS A 142 -21.85 -1.44 9.36
CA HIS A 142 -20.80 -2.14 10.11
C HIS A 142 -19.64 -1.23 10.50
N LEU A 143 -19.60 -0.01 9.99
CA LEU A 143 -18.46 0.89 10.13
C LEU A 143 -18.15 1.19 11.59
N ASP A 144 -19.14 1.50 12.41
CA ASP A 144 -18.97 1.80 13.84
C ASP A 144 -18.41 0.63 14.66
N ALA A 145 -18.89 -0.58 14.38
CA ALA A 145 -18.35 -1.77 15.04
C ALA A 145 -16.89 -2.01 14.64
N HIS A 146 -16.61 -1.86 13.34
CA HIS A 146 -15.28 -2.05 12.77
C HIS A 146 -14.28 -1.00 13.27
N LEU A 147 -14.71 0.25 13.39
CA LEU A 147 -13.95 1.34 14.02
C LEU A 147 -13.60 1.03 15.47
N ARG A 148 -14.59 0.62 16.27
CA ARG A 148 -14.36 0.28 17.69
C ARG A 148 -13.39 -0.88 17.87
N GLU A 149 -13.50 -1.92 17.05
CA GLU A 149 -12.58 -3.06 17.08
C GLU A 149 -11.17 -2.65 16.67
N THR A 150 -11.05 -1.88 15.59
CA THR A 150 -9.77 -1.36 15.11
C THR A 150 -9.12 -0.49 16.18
N TYR A 151 -9.85 0.44 16.77
CA TYR A 151 -9.35 1.31 17.82
C TYR A 151 -8.88 0.52 19.07
N LYS A 152 -9.68 -0.46 19.53
CA LYS A 152 -9.28 -1.34 20.66
C LYS A 152 -8.01 -2.13 20.34
N PHE A 153 -7.85 -2.57 19.10
CA PHE A 153 -6.65 -3.26 18.68
C PHE A 153 -5.44 -2.33 18.71
N LEU A 154 -5.57 -1.13 18.14
CA LEU A 154 -4.46 -0.18 17.98
C LEU A 154 -3.99 0.40 19.33
N ILE A 155 -4.89 0.61 20.31
CA ILE A 155 -4.48 1.04 21.66
C ILE A 155 -3.58 0.00 22.35
N LYS A 156 -3.73 -1.28 22.04
CA LYS A 156 -2.88 -2.34 22.60
C LYS A 156 -1.48 -2.40 21.96
N MET A 157 -1.31 -1.76 20.83
CA MET A 157 -0.03 -1.68 20.13
C MET A 157 0.77 -0.52 20.71
N ASN A 158 1.99 -0.80 21.18
CA ASN A 158 2.84 0.21 21.84
C ASN A 158 3.49 1.18 20.84
N ASP A 159 3.33 0.96 19.53
CA ASP A 159 4.07 1.69 18.48
C ASP A 159 3.13 2.20 17.38
N LEU A 160 2.11 2.97 17.78
CA LEU A 160 1.22 3.64 16.83
C LEU A 160 1.89 4.88 16.25
N HIS A 161 2.12 4.86 14.96
CA HIS A 161 2.55 6.02 14.19
C HIS A 161 1.51 7.15 14.22
N GLU A 162 1.96 8.40 14.18
CA GLU A 162 1.06 9.57 14.19
C GLU A 162 0.14 9.60 12.98
N VAL A 163 0.63 9.16 11.82
CA VAL A 163 -0.19 8.97 10.61
C VAL A 163 -1.38 8.05 10.87
N GLN A 164 -1.15 6.92 11.53
CA GLN A 164 -2.23 5.96 11.85
C GLN A 164 -3.23 6.55 12.85
N LYS A 165 -2.75 7.25 13.86
CA LYS A 165 -3.59 7.94 14.86
C LYS A 165 -4.48 9.00 14.19
N ALA A 166 -3.91 9.80 13.28
CA ALA A 166 -4.64 10.83 12.54
C ALA A 166 -5.73 10.22 11.65
N MET A 167 -5.39 9.14 10.92
CA MET A 167 -6.37 8.43 10.08
C MET A 167 -7.54 7.88 10.89
N ILE A 168 -7.28 7.31 12.06
CA ILE A 168 -8.33 6.75 12.91
C ILE A 168 -9.22 7.86 13.49
N ARG A 169 -8.61 8.97 13.97
CA ARG A 169 -9.38 10.13 14.44
C ARG A 169 -10.30 10.65 13.34
N PHE A 170 -9.76 10.77 12.13
CA PHE A 170 -10.52 11.23 10.97
C PHE A 170 -11.69 10.29 10.64
N VAL A 171 -11.43 8.99 10.45
CA VAL A 171 -12.51 8.04 10.09
C VAL A 171 -13.58 7.99 11.18
N ARG A 172 -13.18 8.11 12.46
CA ARG A 172 -14.14 8.18 13.58
C ARG A 172 -15.02 9.42 13.51
N SER A 173 -14.46 10.55 13.07
CA SER A 173 -15.21 11.81 12.94
C SER A 173 -16.17 11.83 11.75
N LEU A 174 -16.01 10.91 10.78
CA LEU A 174 -16.84 10.90 9.56
C LEU A 174 -18.33 10.74 9.83
N GLY A 175 -18.70 10.02 10.92
CA GLY A 175 -20.10 9.88 11.32
C GLY A 175 -20.77 11.20 11.77
N ASP A 176 -19.96 12.18 12.17
CA ASP A 176 -20.43 13.47 12.68
C ASP A 176 -20.25 14.60 11.65
N ILE A 177 -19.66 14.31 10.47
CA ILE A 177 -19.35 15.29 9.44
C ILE A 177 -20.49 15.33 8.41
N TYR A 178 -21.09 16.51 8.20
CA TYR A 178 -22.07 16.70 7.15
C TYR A 178 -21.45 16.66 5.74
N PRO A 179 -22.17 16.21 4.70
CA PRO A 179 -21.66 16.07 3.33
C PRO A 179 -20.93 17.31 2.79
N HIS A 180 -21.44 18.51 3.08
CA HIS A 180 -20.84 19.78 2.64
C HIS A 180 -19.51 20.09 3.35
N GLN A 181 -19.19 19.45 4.47
CA GLN A 181 -17.98 19.63 5.27
C GLN A 181 -16.89 18.61 4.92
N LEU A 182 -17.25 17.53 4.21
CA LEU A 182 -16.32 16.43 3.90
C LEU A 182 -15.06 16.91 3.19
N LYS A 183 -15.20 17.77 2.18
CA LYS A 183 -14.04 18.29 1.45
C LYS A 183 -13.07 19.04 2.36
N SER A 184 -13.60 19.86 3.27
CA SER A 184 -12.79 20.60 4.25
C SER A 184 -12.11 19.64 5.24
N ALA A 185 -12.79 18.57 5.65
CA ALA A 185 -12.24 17.56 6.53
C ALA A 185 -11.07 16.79 5.84
N PHE A 186 -11.21 16.43 4.57
CA PHE A 186 -10.11 15.84 3.78
C PHE A 186 -8.92 16.80 3.64
N ILE A 187 -9.16 18.09 3.38
CA ILE A 187 -8.10 19.11 3.31
C ILE A 187 -7.36 19.23 4.63
N ASN A 188 -8.07 19.24 5.75
CA ASN A 188 -7.45 19.35 7.08
C ASN A 188 -6.59 18.11 7.40
N LEU A 189 -7.10 16.91 7.12
CA LEU A 189 -6.33 15.70 7.29
C LEU A 189 -5.10 15.67 6.38
N HIS A 190 -5.23 16.10 5.12
CA HIS A 190 -4.10 16.18 4.21
C HIS A 190 -3.01 17.10 4.74
N LYS A 191 -3.36 18.27 5.27
CA LYS A 191 -2.40 19.21 5.89
C LYS A 191 -1.72 18.58 7.11
N GLU A 192 -2.49 17.89 7.95
CA GLU A 192 -1.97 17.20 9.14
C GLU A 192 -0.99 16.10 8.74
N LEU A 193 -1.29 15.29 7.73
CA LEU A 193 -0.45 14.18 7.32
C LEU A 193 0.77 14.62 6.49
N LYS A 194 0.66 15.73 5.76
CA LYS A 194 1.74 16.23 4.89
C LYS A 194 3.03 16.54 5.64
N GLN A 195 2.96 16.95 6.90
CA GLN A 195 4.12 17.21 7.74
C GLN A 195 4.96 15.96 8.03
N TYR A 196 4.37 14.77 7.91
CA TYR A 196 5.02 13.50 8.18
C TYR A 196 5.58 12.81 6.92
N GLU A 197 5.36 13.36 5.71
CA GLU A 197 5.77 12.71 4.46
C GLU A 197 7.27 12.43 4.39
N ASP A 198 8.09 13.35 4.91
CA ASP A 198 9.55 13.25 4.92
C ASP A 198 10.11 12.75 6.27
N ASP A 199 9.25 12.50 7.26
CA ASP A 199 9.67 11.99 8.57
C ASP A 199 10.19 10.55 8.44
N PRO A 200 11.41 10.24 8.89
CA PRO A 200 12.01 8.91 8.76
C PRO A 200 11.22 7.78 9.42
N TYR A 201 10.48 8.08 10.49
CA TYR A 201 9.72 7.10 11.26
C TYR A 201 8.31 6.91 10.69
N GLU A 202 7.67 7.99 10.24
CA GLU A 202 6.28 8.00 9.77
C GLU A 202 6.14 7.65 8.28
N ARG A 203 7.14 7.92 7.44
CA ARG A 203 7.06 7.72 5.98
C ARG A 203 6.77 6.29 5.54
N ARG A 204 6.98 5.28 6.39
CA ARG A 204 6.59 3.89 6.10
C ARG A 204 5.09 3.74 5.89
N ALA A 205 4.28 4.56 6.57
CA ALA A 205 2.84 4.57 6.38
C ALA A 205 2.45 4.89 4.93
N PHE A 206 3.20 5.79 4.28
CA PHE A 206 2.94 6.22 2.90
C PHE A 206 3.52 5.27 1.84
N LEU A 207 4.38 4.31 2.22
CA LEU A 207 4.95 3.35 1.28
C LEU A 207 3.95 2.28 0.84
N TYR A 208 3.11 1.83 1.76
CA TYR A 208 2.16 0.76 1.51
C TYR A 208 0.89 1.26 0.84
N LEU A 209 0.44 2.45 1.22
CA LEU A 209 -0.66 3.17 0.60
C LEU A 209 -0.26 4.64 0.52
N ASP A 210 -0.31 5.23 -0.68
CA ASP A 210 -0.09 6.67 -0.84
C ASP A 210 -1.34 7.44 -0.33
N ILE A 211 -1.43 7.52 1.01
CA ILE A 211 -2.55 8.14 1.73
C ILE A 211 -2.75 9.59 1.28
N LEU A 212 -1.65 10.33 1.04
CA LEU A 212 -1.73 11.71 0.57
C LEU A 212 -2.38 11.80 -0.81
N SER A 213 -1.99 10.92 -1.74
CA SER A 213 -2.61 10.87 -3.06
C SER A 213 -4.07 10.41 -3.00
N TRP A 214 -4.43 9.51 -2.07
CA TRP A 214 -5.83 9.17 -1.84
C TRP A 214 -6.63 10.38 -1.32
N LEU A 215 -6.11 11.14 -0.36
CA LEU A 215 -6.78 12.36 0.14
C LEU A 215 -6.94 13.40 -0.98
N GLU A 216 -5.91 13.62 -1.79
CA GLU A 216 -5.99 14.52 -2.95
C GLU A 216 -7.05 14.04 -3.94
N SER A 217 -7.16 12.73 -4.19
CA SER A 217 -8.21 12.18 -5.06
C SER A 217 -9.63 12.52 -4.55
N LYS A 218 -9.84 12.50 -3.23
CA LYS A 218 -11.12 12.91 -2.62
C LYS A 218 -11.36 14.43 -2.69
N ILE A 219 -10.31 15.23 -2.50
CA ILE A 219 -10.38 16.68 -2.59
C ILE A 219 -10.69 17.14 -4.02
N GLU A 220 -10.05 16.50 -5.01
CA GLU A 220 -10.17 16.83 -6.44
C GLU A 220 -11.29 16.07 -7.14
N ASN A 221 -11.90 15.07 -6.49
CA ASN A 221 -12.90 14.18 -7.08
C ASN A 221 -12.38 13.49 -8.36
N ARG A 222 -11.20 12.88 -8.26
CA ARG A 222 -10.49 12.19 -9.35
C ARG A 222 -9.96 10.84 -8.89
N PRO A 223 -9.79 9.84 -9.78
CA PRO A 223 -9.20 8.56 -9.43
C PRO A 223 -7.78 8.71 -8.84
N VAL A 224 -7.48 7.98 -7.76
CA VAL A 224 -6.18 8.05 -7.09
C VAL A 224 -5.01 7.69 -8.01
N GLY A 225 -5.22 6.76 -8.94
CA GLY A 225 -4.22 6.39 -9.93
C GLY A 225 -3.82 7.55 -10.85
N GLU A 226 -4.74 8.47 -11.18
CA GLU A 226 -4.42 9.67 -11.97
C GLU A 226 -3.55 10.64 -11.19
N ILE A 227 -3.87 10.89 -9.92
CA ILE A 227 -3.07 11.74 -9.05
C ILE A 227 -1.63 11.22 -8.94
N ILE A 228 -1.48 9.92 -8.71
CA ILE A 228 -0.14 9.30 -8.60
C ILE A 228 0.61 9.39 -9.94
N ARG A 229 -0.06 9.14 -11.08
CA ARG A 229 0.57 9.27 -12.41
C ARG A 229 1.09 10.68 -12.68
N GLU A 230 0.34 11.70 -12.30
CA GLU A 230 0.77 13.10 -12.45
C GLU A 230 1.98 13.41 -11.57
N LYS A 231 1.96 13.03 -10.30
CA LYS A 231 3.10 13.18 -9.39
C LYS A 231 4.35 12.47 -9.92
N SER A 232 4.18 11.23 -10.40
CA SER A 232 5.26 10.45 -10.98
C SER A 232 5.90 11.15 -12.20
N LYS A 233 5.10 11.78 -13.07
CA LYS A 233 5.61 12.55 -14.21
C LYS A 233 6.42 13.78 -13.78
N ILE A 234 5.96 14.49 -12.75
CA ILE A 234 6.65 15.68 -12.21
C ILE A 234 8.02 15.28 -11.64
N ILE A 235 8.07 14.20 -10.86
CA ILE A 235 9.30 13.69 -10.26
C ILE A 235 10.28 13.29 -11.36
N ASN A 236 9.83 12.54 -12.36
CA ASN A 236 10.69 12.13 -13.48
C ASN A 236 11.29 13.32 -14.28
N ARG A 237 10.55 14.43 -14.41
CA ARG A 237 11.08 15.65 -15.03
C ARG A 237 12.18 16.30 -14.18
N LYS A 238 12.00 16.34 -12.86
CA LYS A 238 13.01 16.87 -11.94
C LYS A 238 14.28 16.01 -11.93
N GLU A 239 14.15 14.68 -11.99
CA GLU A 239 15.28 13.75 -12.08
C GLU A 239 16.11 14.00 -13.35
N ARG A 240 15.49 14.17 -14.51
CA ARG A 240 16.19 14.43 -15.77
C ARG A 240 16.98 15.73 -15.70
N ASN A 241 16.37 16.80 -15.22
CA ASN A 241 17.01 18.11 -15.09
C ASN A 241 18.18 18.10 -14.10
N SER A 242 18.21 17.19 -13.10
CA SER A 242 19.31 17.07 -12.15
C SER A 242 20.50 16.24 -12.67
N ILE A 243 20.35 15.53 -13.77
CA ILE A 243 21.42 14.72 -14.40
C ILE A 243 22.12 15.50 -15.52
N GLU A 244 21.47 16.55 -16.04
CA GLU A 244 22.00 17.41 -17.12
C GLU A 244 22.83 18.60 -16.60
N VAL A 245 23.01 18.71 -15.27
CA VAL A 245 23.86 19.70 -14.59
C VAL A 245 25.07 19.00 -13.97
#